data_1b0b69305ddbef007aede7863cae8ed7
#
_entry.id   1b0b69305ddbef007aede7863cae8ed7
#
_cell.length_a   1.000
_cell.length_b   1.000
_cell.length_c   1.000
_cell.angle_alpha   90.00
_cell.angle_beta   90.00
_cell.angle_gamma   90.00
#
_symmetry.space_group_name_H-M   'P 1'
#
loop_
_entity.id
_entity.type
_entity.pdbx_description
1 polymer ?
#
loop_
_entity_poly.entity_id
_entity_poly.type
_entity_poly.pdbx_seq_one_letter_code
_entity_poly.pdbx_strand_id
1 'polypeptide(L)'
;EMAEYGPWKLVIVDKTAHAIEFQNPQGERVVFLTLRGIMARAPPDKWVEVDHGAIPFLMNGADCMVAGIHGADEGIIEGDLIWIRDQVHGRPLALGWASMPGPDLISETKGKGVKTIHFVGDELWEMEL
;
A
#
# COMPACT_ATOMS: atom_id res chain seq x y z
N GLU A 1 1.01 -17.79 -13.27
CA GLU A 1 -0.42 -18.14 -13.27
C GLU A 1 -1.27 -16.93 -12.91
N MET A 2 -2.44 -16.79 -13.53
CA MET A 2 -3.33 -15.66 -13.34
C MET A 2 -4.66 -16.13 -12.74
N ALA A 3 -5.24 -15.30 -11.87
CA ALA A 3 -6.55 -15.52 -11.27
C ALA A 3 -7.33 -14.21 -11.25
N GLU A 4 -8.62 -14.27 -10.95
CA GLU A 4 -9.47 -13.08 -10.82
C GLU A 4 -9.95 -12.93 -9.38
N TYR A 5 -10.00 -11.67 -8.91
CA TYR A 5 -10.48 -11.32 -7.59
C TYR A 5 -11.27 -10.00 -7.69
N GLY A 6 -12.60 -10.11 -7.79
CA GLY A 6 -13.44 -8.95 -8.08
C GLY A 6 -13.01 -8.29 -9.39
N PRO A 7 -12.77 -6.99 -9.41
CA PRO A 7 -12.31 -6.28 -10.61
C PRO A 7 -10.82 -6.45 -10.89
N TRP A 8 -10.08 -7.13 -10.03
CA TRP A 8 -8.63 -7.25 -10.11
C TRP A 8 -8.21 -8.57 -10.75
N LYS A 9 -7.09 -8.54 -11.46
CA LYS A 9 -6.39 -9.73 -11.92
C LYS A 9 -5.18 -9.95 -11.03
N LEU A 10 -4.95 -11.19 -10.63
CA LEU A 10 -3.87 -11.56 -9.73
C LEU A 10 -2.81 -12.35 -10.47
N VAL A 11 -1.55 -12.04 -10.20
CA VAL A 11 -0.41 -12.85 -10.63
C VAL A 11 -0.02 -13.75 -9.47
N ILE A 12 -0.11 -15.06 -9.69
CA ILE A 12 0.10 -16.08 -8.66
C ILE A 12 1.49 -16.67 -8.80
N VAL A 13 2.23 -16.71 -7.70
CA VAL A 13 3.53 -17.37 -7.59
C VAL A 13 3.49 -18.25 -6.34
N ASP A 14 3.77 -19.53 -6.49
CA ASP A 14 3.75 -20.49 -5.39
C ASP A 14 2.48 -20.42 -4.53
N LYS A 15 1.31 -20.39 -5.20
CA LYS A 15 -0.03 -20.37 -4.58
C LYS A 15 -0.38 -19.08 -3.84
N THR A 16 0.45 -18.04 -3.91
CA THR A 16 0.14 -16.75 -3.31
C THR A 16 0.07 -15.65 -4.37
N ALA A 17 -0.78 -14.66 -4.14
CA ALA A 17 -0.91 -13.51 -5.03
C ALA A 17 0.26 -12.56 -4.78
N HIS A 18 1.11 -12.35 -5.79
CA HIS A 18 2.29 -11.48 -5.71
C HIS A 18 2.11 -10.14 -6.39
N ALA A 19 1.20 -10.05 -7.35
CA ALA A 19 0.90 -8.79 -8.04
C ALA A 19 -0.57 -8.71 -8.39
N ILE A 20 -1.06 -7.49 -8.53
CA ILE A 20 -2.43 -7.20 -8.94
C ILE A 20 -2.41 -6.27 -10.15
N GLU A 21 -3.36 -6.50 -11.05
CA GLU A 21 -3.65 -5.64 -12.18
C GLU A 21 -5.07 -5.14 -12.05
N PHE A 22 -5.26 -3.82 -12.13
CA PHE A 22 -6.57 -3.20 -11.93
C PHE A 22 -6.61 -1.83 -12.60
N GLN A 23 -7.81 -1.23 -12.63
CA GLN A 23 -7.96 0.14 -13.11
C GLN A 23 -7.91 1.12 -11.94
N ASN A 24 -7.14 2.20 -12.10
CA ASN A 24 -7.11 3.26 -11.12
C ASN A 24 -8.36 4.15 -11.25
N PRO A 25 -8.57 5.13 -10.33
CA PRO A 25 -9.73 6.03 -10.41
C PRO A 25 -9.83 6.82 -11.73
N GLN A 26 -8.71 6.99 -12.46
CA GLN A 26 -8.68 7.67 -13.75
C GLN A 26 -8.95 6.73 -14.92
N GLY A 27 -9.24 5.45 -14.66
CA GLY A 27 -9.52 4.46 -15.69
C GLY A 27 -8.28 3.85 -16.34
N GLU A 28 -7.11 4.18 -15.87
CA GLU A 28 -5.86 3.63 -16.40
C GLU A 28 -5.55 2.26 -15.78
N ARG A 29 -4.92 1.40 -16.58
CA ARG A 29 -4.49 0.08 -16.13
C ARG A 29 -3.21 0.20 -15.32
N VAL A 30 -3.23 -0.33 -14.10
CA VAL A 30 -2.10 -0.28 -13.17
C VAL A 30 -1.74 -1.70 -12.74
N VAL A 31 -0.45 -2.01 -12.70
CA VAL A 31 0.07 -3.25 -12.15
C VAL A 31 0.97 -2.91 -10.96
N PHE A 32 0.76 -3.57 -9.85
CA PHE A 32 1.55 -3.33 -8.65
C PHE A 32 1.72 -4.63 -7.85
N LEU A 33 2.75 -4.67 -7.01
CA LEU A 33 2.96 -5.82 -6.12
C LEU A 33 1.92 -5.80 -5.00
N THR A 34 1.43 -6.97 -4.61
CA THR A 34 0.68 -7.13 -3.35
C THR A 34 1.67 -7.04 -2.19
N LEU A 35 1.16 -7.00 -0.95
CA LEU A 35 2.04 -7.05 0.21
C LEU A 35 2.87 -8.33 0.27
N ARG A 36 2.34 -9.47 -0.19
CA ARG A 36 3.14 -10.71 -0.33
C ARG A 36 4.27 -10.52 -1.32
N GLY A 37 4.00 -9.86 -2.44
CA GLY A 37 5.02 -9.55 -3.44
C GLY A 37 6.07 -8.59 -2.89
N ILE A 38 5.65 -7.56 -2.17
CA ILE A 38 6.55 -6.59 -1.55
C ILE A 38 7.43 -7.25 -0.49
N MET A 39 6.88 -8.16 0.32
CA MET A 39 7.67 -8.90 1.29
C MET A 39 8.74 -9.76 0.65
N ALA A 40 8.45 -10.31 -0.52
CA ALA A 40 9.43 -11.09 -1.29
C ALA A 40 10.48 -10.16 -1.93
N ARG A 41 10.06 -8.98 -2.39
CA ARG A 41 10.94 -8.05 -3.08
C ARG A 41 10.40 -6.62 -2.97
N ALA A 42 10.82 -5.90 -1.94
CA ALA A 42 10.36 -4.53 -1.70
C ALA A 42 10.86 -3.56 -2.78
N PRO A 43 9.98 -2.72 -3.37
CA PRO A 43 10.42 -1.67 -4.27
C PRO A 43 11.27 -0.63 -3.51
N PRO A 44 12.25 0.01 -4.18
CA PRO A 44 13.05 1.04 -3.53
C PRO A 44 12.34 2.39 -3.41
N ASP A 45 11.21 2.55 -4.07
CA ASP A 45 10.44 3.81 -4.14
C ASP A 45 8.99 3.62 -3.71
N LYS A 46 8.22 4.71 -3.74
CA LYS A 46 6.79 4.73 -3.42
C LYS A 46 6.45 4.25 -2.00
N TRP A 47 7.36 4.42 -1.08
CA TRP A 47 7.18 4.01 0.32
C TRP A 47 6.75 5.19 1.20
N VAL A 48 5.97 4.87 2.25
CA VAL A 48 5.59 5.78 3.33
C VAL A 48 5.89 5.07 4.63
N GLU A 49 6.52 5.75 5.59
CA GLU A 49 6.85 5.19 6.89
C GLU A 49 5.94 5.76 7.97
N VAL A 50 5.41 4.87 8.80
CA VAL A 50 4.51 5.25 9.88
C VAL A 50 5.06 4.81 11.24
N ASP A 51 4.59 5.49 12.30
CA ASP A 51 4.97 5.12 13.65
C ASP A 51 4.21 3.87 14.12
N HIS A 52 4.66 3.33 15.24
CA HIS A 52 4.08 2.12 15.81
C HIS A 52 2.59 2.32 16.18
N GLY A 53 2.21 3.52 16.58
CA GLY A 53 0.83 3.82 16.95
C GLY A 53 -0.17 3.73 15.81
N ALA A 54 0.28 3.86 14.57
CA ALA A 54 -0.58 3.76 13.39
C ALA A 54 -0.91 2.31 13.02
N ILE A 55 -0.09 1.35 13.45
CA ILE A 55 -0.21 -0.05 13.03
C ILE A 55 -1.57 -0.68 13.32
N PRO A 56 -2.14 -0.58 14.55
CA PRO A 56 -3.44 -1.19 14.81
C PRO A 56 -4.57 -0.68 13.90
N PHE A 57 -4.53 0.59 13.54
CA PHE A 57 -5.54 1.19 12.66
C PHE A 57 -5.40 0.66 11.23
N LEU A 58 -4.17 0.58 10.73
CA LEU A 58 -3.90 0.03 9.39
C LEU A 58 -4.29 -1.45 9.31
N MET A 59 -4.07 -2.23 10.36
CA MET A 59 -4.43 -3.64 10.40
C MET A 59 -5.94 -3.87 10.46
N ASN A 60 -6.73 -2.83 10.71
CA ASN A 60 -8.19 -2.85 10.61
C ASN A 60 -8.69 -2.25 9.31
N GLY A 61 -7.80 -1.92 8.39
CA GLY A 61 -8.18 -1.37 7.09
C GLY A 61 -8.46 0.13 7.08
N ALA A 62 -8.14 0.83 8.17
CA ALA A 62 -8.33 2.28 8.22
C ALA A 62 -7.37 2.99 7.27
N ASP A 63 -7.79 4.16 6.78
CA ASP A 63 -6.92 5.02 5.99
C ASP A 63 -5.78 5.56 6.85
N CYS A 64 -4.64 5.80 6.22
CA CYS A 64 -3.48 6.33 6.92
C CYS A 64 -3.57 7.86 7.01
N MET A 65 -3.59 8.37 8.23
CA MET A 65 -3.64 9.82 8.48
C MET A 65 -2.22 10.39 8.50
N VAL A 66 -2.07 11.63 8.02
CA VAL A 66 -0.73 12.26 7.93
C VAL A 66 -0.05 12.36 9.30
N ALA A 67 -0.81 12.48 10.38
CA ALA A 67 -0.25 12.56 11.73
C ALA A 67 0.59 11.33 12.12
N GLY A 68 0.32 10.18 11.51
CA GLY A 68 1.09 8.95 11.75
C GLY A 68 2.27 8.75 10.80
N ILE A 69 2.44 9.63 9.82
CA ILE A 69 3.50 9.48 8.81
C ILE A 69 4.76 10.23 9.26
N HIS A 70 5.86 9.52 9.31
CA HIS A 70 7.16 10.07 9.72
C HIS A 70 8.18 10.14 8.59
N GLY A 71 7.93 9.49 7.49
CA GLY A 71 8.79 9.54 6.31
C GLY A 71 8.01 9.17 5.07
N ALA A 72 8.45 9.69 3.93
CA ALA A 72 7.83 9.39 2.66
C ALA A 72 8.84 9.59 1.53
N ASP A 73 8.75 8.75 0.50
CA ASP A 73 9.50 8.94 -0.72
C ASP A 73 9.11 10.28 -1.35
N GLU A 74 10.09 11.13 -1.59
CA GLU A 74 9.88 12.47 -2.16
C GLU A 74 9.29 12.44 -3.57
N GLY A 75 9.49 11.34 -4.29
CA GLY A 75 8.98 11.17 -5.65
C GLY A 75 7.50 10.84 -5.75
N ILE A 76 6.82 10.63 -4.64
CA ILE A 76 5.38 10.35 -4.64
C ILE A 76 4.61 11.57 -5.12
N ILE A 77 3.67 11.35 -6.04
CA ILE A 77 2.72 12.40 -6.46
C ILE A 77 1.31 11.98 -6.02
N GLU A 78 0.40 12.96 -5.94
CA GLU A 78 -0.99 12.68 -5.62
C GLU A 78 -1.58 11.67 -6.59
N GLY A 79 -2.28 10.67 -6.08
CA GLY A 79 -2.88 9.60 -6.87
C GLY A 79 -2.00 8.39 -7.10
N ASP A 80 -0.73 8.45 -6.73
CA ASP A 80 0.15 7.28 -6.85
C ASP A 80 -0.30 6.15 -5.93
N LEU A 81 -0.09 4.93 -6.38
CA LEU A 81 -0.18 3.77 -5.52
C LEU A 81 1.14 3.65 -4.75
N ILE A 82 1.02 3.58 -3.44
CA ILE A 82 2.18 3.54 -2.54
C ILE A 82 2.04 2.39 -1.55
N TRP A 83 3.15 2.00 -0.94
CA TRP A 83 3.16 1.01 0.12
C TRP A 83 3.61 1.63 1.43
N ILE A 84 2.98 1.17 2.50
CA ILE A 84 3.23 1.68 3.85
C ILE A 84 4.05 0.66 4.63
N ARG A 85 5.10 1.12 5.29
CA ARG A 85 5.95 0.29 6.15
C ARG A 85 6.11 0.93 7.53
N ASP A 86 6.43 0.12 8.55
CA ASP A 86 6.75 0.68 9.85
C ASP A 86 8.16 1.28 9.83
N GLN A 87 8.36 2.35 10.62
CA GLN A 87 9.64 3.07 10.63
C GLN A 87 10.76 2.33 11.38
N VAL A 88 10.41 1.36 12.23
CA VAL A 88 11.39 0.66 13.08
C VAL A 88 12.00 -0.54 12.34
N HIS A 89 11.15 -1.41 11.78
CA HIS A 89 11.59 -2.64 11.14
C HIS A 89 11.46 -2.64 9.62
N GLY A 90 10.83 -1.62 9.05
CA GLY A 90 10.60 -1.56 7.61
C GLY A 90 9.62 -2.59 7.08
N ARG A 91 8.77 -3.18 7.93
CA ARG A 91 7.81 -4.19 7.49
C ARG A 91 6.70 -3.58 6.64
N PRO A 92 6.39 -4.16 5.48
CA PRO A 92 5.23 -3.75 4.71
C PRO A 92 3.95 -4.01 5.49
N LEU A 93 3.07 -3.00 5.55
CA LEU A 93 1.83 -3.05 6.32
C LEU A 93 0.60 -2.92 5.45
N ALA A 94 0.63 -2.06 4.45
CA ALA A 94 -0.54 -1.75 3.64
C ALA A 94 -0.15 -1.13 2.30
N LEU A 95 -1.10 -1.13 1.37
CA LEU A 95 -1.03 -0.39 0.11
C LEU A 95 -2.17 0.61 0.07
N GLY A 96 -1.99 1.70 -0.62
CA GLY A 96 -3.07 2.64 -0.84
C GLY A 96 -2.71 3.76 -1.81
N TRP A 97 -3.69 4.62 -2.04
CA TRP A 97 -3.56 5.78 -2.92
C TRP A 97 -3.07 6.97 -2.13
N ALA A 98 -2.00 7.62 -2.60
CA ALA A 98 -1.51 8.85 -1.99
C ALA A 98 -2.52 9.98 -2.22
N SER A 99 -2.94 10.64 -1.14
CA SER A 99 -3.88 11.77 -1.21
C SER A 99 -3.18 13.10 -1.47
N MET A 100 -1.85 13.12 -1.42
CA MET A 100 -1.04 14.31 -1.61
C MET A 100 0.39 13.90 -2.00
N PRO A 101 1.22 14.84 -2.50
CA PRO A 101 2.61 14.53 -2.82
C PRO A 101 3.44 14.13 -1.60
N GLY A 102 4.54 13.39 -1.84
CA GLY A 102 5.42 12.92 -0.78
C GLY A 102 5.86 13.97 0.23
N PRO A 103 6.36 15.13 -0.19
CA PRO A 103 6.73 16.19 0.76
C PRO A 103 5.59 16.66 1.65
N ASP A 104 4.36 16.72 1.12
CA ASP A 104 3.18 17.12 1.89
C ASP A 104 2.77 16.05 2.90
N LEU A 105 2.99 14.78 2.59
CA LEU A 105 2.69 13.68 3.50
C LEU A 105 3.42 13.82 4.84
N ILE A 106 4.60 14.39 4.84
CA ILE A 106 5.40 14.59 6.06
C ILE A 106 5.30 16.01 6.64
N SER A 107 4.87 16.98 5.86
CA SER A 107 4.77 18.37 6.34
C SER A 107 3.39 18.75 6.85
N GLU A 108 2.33 18.13 6.33
CA GLU A 108 0.97 18.40 6.78
C GLU A 108 0.74 17.82 8.18
N THR A 109 -0.15 18.45 8.94
CA THR A 109 -0.44 18.03 10.32
C THR A 109 -1.81 17.38 10.48
N LYS A 110 -2.70 17.55 9.51
CA LYS A 110 -4.07 17.04 9.55
C LYS A 110 -4.48 16.48 8.20
N GLY A 111 -5.34 15.48 8.25
CA GLY A 111 -6.00 14.93 7.07
C GLY A 111 -5.54 13.53 6.73
N LYS A 112 -6.17 13.00 5.70
CA LYS A 112 -5.89 11.68 5.16
C LYS A 112 -4.66 11.75 4.25
N GLY A 113 -3.66 10.94 4.54
CA GLY A 113 -2.46 10.84 3.70
C GLY A 113 -2.57 9.75 2.66
N VAL A 114 -3.11 8.59 3.05
CA VAL A 114 -3.22 7.43 2.16
C VAL A 114 -4.59 6.79 2.32
N LYS A 115 -5.26 6.53 1.20
CA LYS A 115 -6.49 5.75 1.18
C LYS A 115 -6.11 4.27 1.03
N THR A 116 -6.25 3.51 2.10
CA THR A 116 -5.85 2.09 2.15
C THR A 116 -6.75 1.23 1.28
N ILE A 117 -6.15 0.35 0.47
CA ILE A 117 -6.88 -0.60 -0.36
C ILE A 117 -6.53 -2.06 -0.06
N HIS A 118 -5.41 -2.29 0.62
CA HIS A 118 -4.93 -3.64 0.93
C HIS A 118 -4.04 -3.54 2.17
N PHE A 119 -4.17 -4.49 3.09
CA PHE A 119 -3.40 -4.49 4.34
C PHE A 119 -3.11 -5.91 4.79
N VAL A 120 -2.09 -6.09 5.62
CA VAL A 120 -1.74 -7.40 6.19
C VAL A 120 -2.91 -7.92 7.02
N GLY A 121 -3.37 -9.11 6.68
CA GLY A 121 -4.51 -9.76 7.34
C GLY A 121 -5.84 -9.58 6.62
N ASP A 122 -5.90 -8.84 5.52
CA ASP A 122 -7.13 -8.73 4.76
C ASP A 122 -7.37 -9.99 3.90
N GLU A 123 -8.48 -10.01 3.16
CA GLU A 123 -8.86 -11.16 2.34
C GLU A 123 -7.82 -11.50 1.28
N LEU A 124 -7.26 -10.48 0.62
CA LEU A 124 -6.22 -10.68 -0.40
C LEU A 124 -4.94 -11.26 0.22
N TRP A 125 -4.56 -10.77 1.40
CA TRP A 125 -3.38 -11.27 2.14
C TRP A 125 -3.54 -12.75 2.49
N GLU A 126 -4.73 -13.14 2.97
CA GLU A 126 -5.00 -14.51 3.41
C GLU A 126 -5.26 -15.48 2.26
N MET A 127 -5.41 -14.97 1.03
CA MET A 127 -5.75 -15.80 -0.13
C MET A 127 -4.65 -16.80 -0.46
N GLU A 128 -5.05 -18.05 -0.57
CA GLU A 128 -4.20 -19.17 -0.93
C GLU A 128 -4.84 -19.92 -2.10
N LEU A 129 -4.11 -20.04 -3.20
CA LEU A 129 -4.68 -20.54 -4.47
C LEU A 129 -4.05 -21.83 -4.93
#